data_d781eda9d2b7534b0fefe1292af089e5
#
_entry.id   d781eda9d2b7534b0fefe1292af089e5
#
_cell.length_a   1.000
_cell.length_b   1.000
_cell.length_c   1.000
_cell.angle_alpha   90.00
_cell.angle_beta   90.00
_cell.angle_gamma   90.00
#
_symmetry.space_group_name_H-M   'P 1'
#
loop_
_entity.id
_entity.type
_entity.pdbx_description
1 polymer ?
#
loop_
_entity_poly.entity_id
_entity_poly.type
_entity_poly.pdbx_seq_one_letter_code
_entity_poly.pdbx_strand_id
1 'polypeptide(L)'
;MDTFFSQLSSLSLLSITVRLLLTTVFAGTLGYERERHRQAAGFRTYIIVSDASALVMMTNIYISQVVGYTDLVRMPAAVITGLGFLGAGTILVTKSQEVRGLTTAAGLWAVAIIGIAIGA
;
A
#
# COMPACT_ATOMS: atom_id res chain seq x y z
N MET A 1 -18.55 -12.17 19.59
CA MET A 1 -18.22 -11.95 18.18
C MET A 1 -18.46 -10.52 17.74
N ASP A 2 -19.57 -9.90 18.14
CA ASP A 2 -19.87 -8.51 17.81
C ASP A 2 -18.84 -7.52 18.37
N THR A 3 -18.30 -7.76 19.57
CA THR A 3 -17.26 -6.92 20.17
C THR A 3 -15.96 -6.98 19.38
N PHE A 4 -15.61 -8.16 18.86
CA PHE A 4 -14.43 -8.33 18.03
C PHE A 4 -14.56 -7.56 16.71
N PHE A 5 -15.69 -7.69 16.02
CA PHE A 5 -15.95 -6.97 14.77
C PHE A 5 -16.03 -5.46 14.98
N SER A 6 -16.61 -5.00 16.08
CA SER A 6 -16.66 -3.57 16.40
C SER A 6 -15.27 -3.01 16.68
N GLN A 7 -14.39 -3.77 17.30
CA GLN A 7 -12.99 -3.37 17.50
C GLN A 7 -12.22 -3.32 16.18
N LEU A 8 -12.50 -4.22 15.24
CA LEU A 8 -11.85 -4.20 13.93
C LEU A 8 -12.36 -3.05 13.04
N SER A 9 -13.60 -2.63 13.20
CA SER A 9 -14.16 -1.52 12.43
C SER A 9 -13.74 -0.16 12.95
N SER A 10 -13.29 -0.07 14.20
CA SER A 10 -12.77 1.17 14.79
C SER A 10 -11.24 1.18 14.75
N LEU A 11 -10.62 2.37 14.85
CA LEU A 11 -9.16 2.49 14.96
C LEU A 11 -8.72 2.20 16.39
N SER A 12 -8.70 0.93 16.77
CA SER A 12 -8.09 0.44 18.00
C SER A 12 -6.70 -0.11 17.72
N LEU A 13 -5.91 -0.32 18.78
CA LEU A 13 -4.59 -0.94 18.63
C LEU A 13 -4.71 -2.32 17.95
N LEU A 14 -5.73 -3.10 18.32
CA LEU A 14 -5.98 -4.39 17.69
C LEU A 14 -6.28 -4.24 16.20
N SER A 15 -7.15 -3.29 15.84
CA SER A 15 -7.50 -3.03 14.44
C SER A 15 -6.30 -2.64 13.60
N ILE A 16 -5.49 -1.71 14.10
CA ILE A 16 -4.28 -1.25 13.41
C ILE A 16 -3.32 -2.43 13.18
N THR A 17 -3.09 -3.24 14.19
CA THR A 17 -2.21 -4.41 14.09
C THR A 17 -2.71 -5.41 13.06
N VAL A 18 -4.01 -5.75 13.09
CA VAL A 18 -4.61 -6.69 12.15
C VAL A 18 -4.52 -6.15 10.71
N ARG A 19 -4.82 -4.88 10.50
CA ARG A 19 -4.75 -4.27 9.17
C ARG A 19 -3.34 -4.28 8.61
N LEU A 20 -2.34 -3.94 9.43
CA LEU A 20 -0.94 -3.98 9.00
C LEU A 20 -0.48 -5.41 8.70
N LEU A 21 -0.88 -6.39 9.51
CA LEU A 21 -0.56 -7.79 9.25
C LEU A 21 -1.17 -8.29 7.95
N LEU A 22 -2.46 -7.98 7.71
CA LEU A 22 -3.13 -8.33 6.45
C LEU A 22 -2.44 -7.71 5.25
N THR A 23 -2.12 -6.44 5.34
CA THR A 23 -1.41 -5.71 4.28
C THR A 23 -0.06 -6.35 3.99
N THR A 24 0.69 -6.69 5.03
CA THR A 24 1.98 -7.36 4.92
C THR A 24 1.85 -8.72 4.22
N VAL A 25 0.84 -9.51 4.55
CA VAL A 25 0.63 -10.82 3.94
C VAL A 25 0.30 -10.68 2.45
N PHE A 26 -0.63 -9.80 2.09
CA PHE A 26 -1.00 -9.61 0.69
C PHE A 26 0.17 -9.04 -0.14
N ALA A 27 0.80 -7.99 0.34
CA ALA A 27 1.93 -7.37 -0.35
C ALA A 27 3.15 -8.29 -0.40
N GLY A 28 3.39 -9.02 0.68
CA GLY A 28 4.49 -9.97 0.77
C GLY A 28 4.35 -11.11 -0.21
N THR A 29 3.14 -11.62 -0.40
CA THR A 29 2.86 -12.68 -1.38
C THR A 29 3.21 -12.21 -2.80
N LEU A 30 2.74 -11.02 -3.16
CA LEU A 30 3.02 -10.44 -4.48
C LEU A 30 4.51 -10.09 -4.63
N GLY A 31 5.10 -9.50 -3.61
CA GLY A 31 6.51 -9.12 -3.61
C GLY A 31 7.46 -10.32 -3.65
N TYR A 32 7.08 -11.40 -2.98
CA TYR A 32 7.85 -12.66 -3.03
C TYR A 32 7.89 -13.22 -4.45
N GLU A 33 6.76 -13.22 -5.15
CA GLU A 33 6.70 -13.65 -6.54
C GLU A 33 7.60 -12.77 -7.41
N ARG A 34 7.60 -11.44 -7.21
CA ARG A 34 8.47 -10.52 -7.93
C ARG A 34 9.95 -10.75 -7.64
N GLU A 35 10.30 -11.00 -6.40
CA GLU A 35 11.67 -11.27 -6.00
C GLU A 35 12.20 -12.56 -6.60
N ARG A 36 11.38 -13.61 -6.65
CA ARG A 36 11.74 -14.87 -7.31
C ARG A 36 12.07 -14.70 -8.79
N HIS A 37 11.42 -13.74 -9.45
CA HIS A 37 11.67 -13.43 -10.86
C HIS A 37 12.72 -12.33 -11.05
N ARG A 38 13.47 -11.98 -9.99
CA ARG A 38 14.56 -11.00 -10.02
C ARG A 38 14.13 -9.66 -10.62
N GLN A 39 12.96 -9.18 -10.24
CA GLN A 39 12.44 -7.89 -10.68
C GLN A 39 13.09 -6.74 -9.87
N ALA A 40 12.95 -5.51 -10.39
CA ALA A 40 13.54 -4.32 -9.79
C ALA A 40 13.03 -4.02 -8.38
N ALA A 41 11.79 -4.35 -8.07
CA ALA A 41 11.21 -4.26 -6.73
C ALA A 41 10.68 -5.62 -6.32
N GLY A 42 10.99 -6.05 -5.10
CA GLY A 42 10.65 -7.36 -4.59
C GLY A 42 9.95 -7.30 -3.24
N PHE A 43 10.19 -8.32 -2.45
CA PHE A 43 9.48 -8.59 -1.20
C PHE A 43 9.45 -7.39 -0.25
N ARG A 44 10.61 -6.83 0.07
CA ARG A 44 10.71 -5.72 1.02
C ARG A 44 10.03 -4.46 0.53
N THR A 45 10.28 -4.10 -0.72
CA THR A 45 9.76 -2.87 -1.32
C THR A 45 8.23 -2.90 -1.35
N TYR A 46 7.64 -4.02 -1.75
CA TYR A 46 6.20 -4.19 -1.83
C TYR A 46 5.54 -4.09 -0.45
N ILE A 47 6.13 -4.73 0.56
CA ILE A 47 5.62 -4.66 1.93
C ILE A 47 5.70 -3.23 2.46
N ILE A 48 6.82 -2.55 2.29
CA ILE A 48 7.00 -1.18 2.78
C ILE A 48 5.98 -0.24 2.15
N VAL A 49 5.83 -0.31 0.83
CA VAL A 49 4.88 0.55 0.10
C VAL A 49 3.45 0.30 0.57
N SER A 50 3.06 -0.95 0.70
CA SER A 50 1.70 -1.30 1.09
C SER A 50 1.40 -0.93 2.53
N ASP A 51 2.30 -1.24 3.46
CA ASP A 51 2.13 -0.90 4.87
C ASP A 51 2.12 0.62 5.09
N ALA A 52 3.00 1.35 4.42
CA ALA A 52 3.00 2.81 4.48
C ALA A 52 1.69 3.40 3.95
N SER A 53 1.14 2.83 2.88
CA SER A 53 -0.14 3.25 2.32
C SER A 53 -1.31 2.99 3.28
N ALA A 54 -1.30 1.85 3.96
CA ALA A 54 -2.28 1.54 5.00
C ALA A 54 -2.18 2.51 6.17
N LEU A 55 -0.95 2.84 6.60
CA LEU A 55 -0.72 3.82 7.66
C LEU A 55 -1.21 5.22 7.28
N VAL A 56 -0.99 5.65 6.05
CA VAL A 56 -1.51 6.94 5.55
C VAL A 56 -3.03 6.95 5.65
N MET A 57 -3.69 5.90 5.20
CA MET A 57 -5.15 5.83 5.25
C MET A 57 -5.67 5.82 6.69
N MET A 58 -5.07 5.03 7.58
CA MET A 58 -5.46 4.99 8.99
C MET A 58 -5.19 6.32 9.69
N THR A 59 -4.07 6.98 9.39
CA THR A 59 -3.75 8.31 9.90
C THR A 59 -4.79 9.33 9.45
N ASN A 60 -5.19 9.26 8.19
CA ASN A 60 -6.23 10.13 7.63
C ASN A 60 -7.56 9.96 8.37
N ILE A 61 -7.96 8.72 8.65
CA ILE A 61 -9.17 8.41 9.42
C ILE A 61 -9.05 8.97 10.84
N TYR A 62 -7.91 8.77 11.48
CA TYR A 62 -7.66 9.27 12.85
C TYR A 62 -7.78 10.80 12.91
N ILE A 63 -7.14 11.50 12.00
CA ILE A 63 -7.20 12.96 11.92
C ILE A 63 -8.65 13.41 11.73
N SER A 64 -9.39 12.74 10.86
CA SER A 64 -10.81 13.03 10.63
C SER A 64 -11.64 12.89 11.90
N GLN A 65 -11.39 11.85 12.69
CA GLN A 65 -12.11 11.61 13.95
C GLN A 65 -11.78 12.64 15.02
N VAL A 66 -10.50 13.04 15.14
CA VAL A 66 -10.04 13.95 16.20
C VAL A 66 -10.37 15.40 15.87
N VAL A 67 -10.19 15.82 14.64
CA VAL A 67 -10.33 17.23 14.22
C VAL A 67 -11.70 17.51 13.61
N GLY A 68 -12.47 16.47 13.26
CA GLY A 68 -13.75 16.61 12.58
C GLY A 68 -13.62 16.92 11.10
N TYR A 69 -12.45 16.71 10.51
CA TYR A 69 -12.20 16.87 9.09
C TYR A 69 -12.75 15.67 8.32
N THR A 70 -13.53 15.92 7.29
CA THR A 70 -14.29 14.87 6.61
C THR A 70 -13.75 14.43 5.26
N ASP A 71 -12.66 15.03 4.76
CA ASP A 71 -12.09 14.64 3.47
C ASP A 71 -11.19 13.42 3.65
N LEU A 72 -11.78 12.24 3.46
CA LEU A 72 -11.08 10.95 3.59
C LEU A 72 -10.39 10.49 2.30
N VAL A 73 -10.46 11.28 1.24
CA VAL A 73 -9.94 10.91 -0.09
C VAL A 73 -8.61 11.58 -0.39
N ARG A 74 -8.35 12.73 0.22
CA ARG A 74 -7.21 13.59 -0.16
C ARG A 74 -5.86 12.93 0.07
N MET A 75 -5.62 12.35 1.26
CA MET A 75 -4.34 11.69 1.56
C MET A 75 -4.13 10.43 0.74
N PRO A 76 -5.12 9.51 0.64
CA PRO A 76 -4.96 8.36 -0.26
C PRO A 76 -4.77 8.74 -1.72
N ALA A 77 -5.44 9.77 -2.21
CA ALA A 77 -5.23 10.25 -3.58
C ALA A 77 -3.79 10.72 -3.79
N ALA A 78 -3.18 11.39 -2.81
CA ALA A 78 -1.79 11.82 -2.86
C ALA A 78 -0.83 10.61 -2.89
N VAL A 79 -1.13 9.52 -2.19
CA VAL A 79 -0.36 8.28 -2.24
C VAL A 79 -0.38 7.70 -3.65
N ILE A 80 -1.56 7.58 -4.24
CA ILE A 80 -1.73 7.04 -5.60
C ILE A 80 -0.91 7.87 -6.60
N THR A 81 -0.97 9.19 -6.50
CA THR A 81 -0.19 10.08 -7.35
C THR A 81 1.31 9.93 -7.10
N GLY A 82 1.74 9.87 -5.83
CA GLY A 82 3.14 9.74 -5.45
C GLY A 82 3.77 8.43 -5.90
N LEU A 83 2.99 7.36 -5.98
CA LEU A 83 3.45 6.06 -6.47
C LEU A 83 3.85 6.12 -7.94
N GLY A 84 3.33 7.08 -8.69
CA GLY A 84 3.78 7.32 -10.06
C GLY A 84 5.27 7.61 -10.15
N PHE A 85 5.82 8.35 -9.19
CA PHE A 85 7.25 8.65 -9.11
C PHE A 85 8.08 7.37 -8.86
N LEU A 86 7.69 6.56 -7.87
CA LEU A 86 8.38 5.30 -7.58
C LEU A 86 8.24 4.32 -8.74
N GLY A 87 7.05 4.22 -9.31
CA GLY A 87 6.79 3.35 -10.45
C GLY A 87 7.64 3.76 -11.66
N ALA A 88 7.69 5.04 -11.97
CA ALA A 88 8.54 5.55 -13.05
C ALA A 88 10.01 5.23 -12.81
N GLY A 89 10.46 5.26 -11.54
CA GLY A 89 11.83 4.91 -11.18
C GLY A 89 12.20 3.45 -11.46
N THR A 90 11.22 2.57 -11.58
CA THR A 90 11.46 1.15 -11.89
C THR A 90 11.40 0.84 -13.38
N ILE A 91 10.97 1.78 -14.20
CA ILE A 91 10.84 1.58 -15.64
C ILE A 91 12.16 1.95 -16.32
N LEU A 92 12.70 1.00 -17.06
CA LEU A 92 13.97 1.15 -17.77
C LEU A 92 13.76 0.91 -19.26
N VAL A 93 14.44 1.72 -20.07
CA VAL A 93 14.54 1.48 -21.51
C VAL A 93 15.96 0.99 -21.80
N THR A 94 16.08 -0.21 -22.35
CA THR A 94 17.36 -0.81 -22.69
C THR A 94 17.89 -0.27 -24.01
N LYS A 95 19.18 -0.54 -24.31
CA LYS A 95 19.82 -0.15 -25.57
C LYS A 95 19.12 -0.75 -26.79
N SER A 96 18.45 -1.89 -26.64
CA SER A 96 17.63 -2.52 -27.68
C SER A 96 16.23 -1.93 -27.78
N GLN A 97 15.94 -0.83 -27.09
CA GLN A 97 14.64 -0.15 -27.00
C GLN A 97 13.54 -1.04 -26.39
N GLU A 98 13.92 -2.02 -25.59
CA GLU A 98 12.99 -2.82 -24.83
C GLU A 98 12.66 -2.09 -23.52
N VAL A 99 11.36 -1.95 -23.21
CA VAL A 99 10.90 -1.34 -21.97
C VAL A 99 10.77 -2.42 -20.90
N ARG A 100 11.47 -2.23 -19.78
CA ARG A 100 11.43 -3.13 -18.62
C ARG A 100 10.90 -2.43 -17.39
N GLY A 101 10.29 -3.18 -16.49
CA GLY A 101 9.83 -2.66 -15.21
C GLY A 101 8.38 -2.22 -15.19
N LEU A 102 7.63 -2.34 -16.27
CA LEU A 102 6.22 -1.96 -16.30
C LEU A 102 5.38 -2.80 -15.34
N THR A 103 5.60 -4.11 -15.28
CA THR A 103 4.88 -4.98 -14.35
C THR A 103 5.24 -4.66 -12.91
N THR A 104 6.51 -4.37 -12.63
CA THR A 104 6.95 -3.94 -11.31
C THR A 104 6.29 -2.63 -10.90
N ALA A 105 6.24 -1.65 -11.80
CA ALA A 105 5.57 -0.37 -11.55
C ALA A 105 4.08 -0.56 -11.27
N ALA A 106 3.41 -1.37 -12.08
CA ALA A 106 2.00 -1.70 -11.88
C ALA A 106 1.77 -2.44 -10.56
N GLY A 107 2.67 -3.34 -10.16
CA GLY A 107 2.62 -4.04 -8.90
C GLY A 107 2.79 -3.11 -7.70
N LEU A 108 3.71 -2.16 -7.75
CA LEU A 108 3.89 -1.14 -6.71
C LEU A 108 2.61 -0.32 -6.54
N TRP A 109 2.02 0.10 -7.63
CA TRP A 109 0.76 0.84 -7.62
C TRP A 109 -0.37 0.02 -7.02
N ALA A 110 -0.47 -1.27 -7.41
CA ALA A 110 -1.49 -2.18 -6.91
C ALA A 110 -1.36 -2.44 -5.40
N VAL A 111 -0.15 -2.67 -4.88
CA VAL A 111 0.02 -2.92 -3.44
C VAL A 111 -0.22 -1.67 -2.60
N ALA A 112 0.01 -0.48 -3.16
CA ALA A 112 -0.37 0.77 -2.50
C ALA A 112 -1.89 0.87 -2.35
N ILE A 113 -2.63 0.53 -3.40
CA ILE A 113 -4.10 0.52 -3.37
C ILE A 113 -4.62 -0.54 -2.39
N ILE A 114 -4.02 -1.72 -2.38
CA ILE A 114 -4.36 -2.77 -1.40
C ILE A 114 -4.15 -2.25 0.03
N GLY A 115 -3.04 -1.57 0.28
CA GLY A 115 -2.77 -0.97 1.59
C GLY A 115 -3.82 0.07 1.97
N ILE A 116 -4.18 0.96 1.06
CA ILE A 116 -5.23 1.95 1.28
C ILE A 116 -6.57 1.26 1.60
N ALA A 117 -6.93 0.25 0.83
CA ALA A 117 -8.20 -0.47 1.01
C ALA A 117 -8.26 -1.19 2.37
N ILE A 118 -7.20 -1.84 2.77
CA ILE A 118 -7.13 -2.53 4.06
C ILE A 118 -7.09 -1.52 5.21
N GLY A 119 -6.39 -0.40 5.03
CA GLY A 119 -6.32 0.68 6.02
C GLY A 119 -7.65 1.42 6.21
N ALA A 120 -8.48 1.38 5.20
CA ALA A 120 -9.82 1.96 5.31
C ALA A 120 -10.75 1.04 6.10
#